data_f635793e3952476dea6c6f75f33f80ce
#
_entry.id   f635793e3952476dea6c6f75f33f80ce
#
_cell.length_a   1.000
_cell.length_b   1.000
_cell.length_c   1.000
_cell.angle_alpha   90.00
_cell.angle_beta   90.00
_cell.angle_gamma   90.00
#
_symmetry.space_group_name_H-M   'P 1'
#
loop_
_entity.id
_entity.type
_entity.pdbx_description
1 polymer ?
#
loop_
_entity_poly.entity_id
_entity_poly.type
_entity_poly.pdbx_seq_one_letter_code
_entity_poly.pdbx_strand_id
1 'polypeptide(L)'
;MRALIYDRGLDPWETSKGLRKVELPTPRLEPQTVGQDRSAVIIRTLYTGFCGSDRGIWFRKAFHDMIYDSLDGEEQDRRVVGHELLGQIVAVGDRAAGKYGYKVGDIVSTESHLVCGRCYQCRVGQNHVCAEDKIIGISVDGCFADYLKLPAKALWATNLDRIRPEVAAIQEPFGNAVHACTKVDLRGKSVAIFGTGTIGLFAVLIARGLGAGRIIGIDPNPLH
;
A
#
# COMPACT_ATOMS: atom_id res chain seq x y z
N MET A 1 -0.47 -2.08 20.82
CA MET A 1 0.08 -1.15 19.82
C MET A 1 -0.91 -0.06 19.49
N ARG A 2 -0.44 1.14 19.19
CA ARG A 2 -1.30 2.24 18.74
C ARG A 2 -1.69 2.02 17.28
N ALA A 3 -2.93 2.38 16.92
CA ALA A 3 -3.41 2.33 15.54
C ALA A 3 -4.44 3.43 15.27
N LEU A 4 -4.59 3.81 13.99
CA LEU A 4 -5.67 4.63 13.49
C LEU A 4 -6.64 3.75 12.71
N ILE A 5 -7.89 3.73 13.15
CA ILE A 5 -8.93 2.86 12.59
C ILE A 5 -10.13 3.65 12.07
N TYR A 6 -10.82 3.08 11.11
CA TYR A 6 -12.25 3.25 10.91
C TYR A 6 -12.99 2.16 11.70
N ASP A 7 -14.08 2.51 12.39
CA ASP A 7 -14.90 1.59 13.16
C ASP A 7 -16.36 1.83 12.79
N ARG A 8 -16.98 0.87 12.06
CA ARG A 8 -18.34 1.02 11.55
C ARG A 8 -19.41 1.00 12.65
N GLY A 9 -19.12 0.37 13.78
CA GLY A 9 -20.05 0.32 14.93
C GLY A 9 -20.11 1.65 15.71
N LEU A 10 -19.03 2.45 15.64
CA LEU A 10 -18.91 3.72 16.35
C LEU A 10 -18.99 4.95 15.44
N ASP A 11 -18.70 4.79 14.16
CA ASP A 11 -18.58 5.87 13.15
C ASP A 11 -19.47 5.58 11.95
N PRO A 12 -20.80 5.86 12.00
CA PRO A 12 -21.68 5.67 10.85
C PRO A 12 -21.14 6.37 9.61
N TRP A 13 -21.09 5.64 8.48
CA TRP A 13 -20.47 6.14 7.26
C TRP A 13 -21.06 7.45 6.76
N GLU A 14 -22.39 7.58 6.80
CA GLU A 14 -23.12 8.71 6.22
C GLU A 14 -22.95 10.01 7.00
N THR A 15 -22.64 9.94 8.30
CA THR A 15 -22.67 11.10 9.20
C THR A 15 -21.36 11.38 9.91
N SER A 16 -20.40 10.44 9.85
CA SER A 16 -19.11 10.60 10.53
C SER A 16 -17.99 11.06 9.59
N LYS A 17 -16.86 11.40 10.17
CA LYS A 17 -15.58 11.64 9.49
C LYS A 17 -14.43 11.37 10.45
N GLY A 18 -13.23 11.21 9.89
CA GLY A 18 -12.02 11.00 10.68
C GLY A 18 -11.70 9.54 10.93
N LEU A 19 -10.63 9.31 11.67
CA LEU A 19 -10.16 8.01 12.14
C LEU A 19 -10.01 8.06 13.66
N ARG A 20 -10.20 6.92 14.32
CA ARG A 20 -10.02 6.78 15.76
C ARG A 20 -8.62 6.30 16.09
N LYS A 21 -7.97 6.94 17.04
CA LYS A 21 -6.75 6.41 17.65
C LYS A 21 -7.14 5.43 18.75
N VAL A 22 -6.65 4.21 18.64
CA VAL A 22 -6.95 3.12 19.59
C VAL A 22 -5.69 2.32 19.95
N GLU A 23 -5.78 1.56 21.05
CA GLU A 23 -4.80 0.53 21.38
C GLU A 23 -5.32 -0.84 20.93
N LEU A 24 -4.50 -1.57 20.18
CA LEU A 24 -4.79 -2.92 19.69
C LEU A 24 -3.73 -3.91 20.18
N PRO A 25 -4.05 -5.21 20.24
CA PRO A 25 -3.02 -6.24 20.42
C PRO A 25 -1.94 -6.12 19.34
N THR A 26 -0.68 -6.29 19.72
CA THR A 26 0.40 -6.36 18.73
C THR A 26 0.31 -7.67 17.96
N PRO A 27 0.37 -7.66 16.62
CA PRO A 27 0.30 -8.89 15.82
C PRO A 27 1.48 -9.81 16.15
N ARG A 28 1.24 -11.13 16.06
CA ARG A 28 2.24 -12.16 16.29
C ARG A 28 2.22 -13.14 15.13
N LEU A 29 3.37 -13.79 14.88
CA LEU A 29 3.43 -14.98 14.05
C LEU A 29 3.17 -16.19 14.94
N GLU A 30 2.20 -17.02 14.57
CA GLU A 30 1.89 -18.24 15.26
C GLU A 30 2.62 -19.41 14.60
N PRO A 31 3.65 -19.98 15.25
CA PRO A 31 4.53 -21.00 14.63
C PRO A 31 3.80 -22.30 14.25
N GLN A 32 2.61 -22.52 14.81
CA GLN A 32 1.84 -23.76 14.63
C GLN A 32 0.69 -23.64 13.63
N THR A 33 0.39 -22.44 13.13
CA THR A 33 -0.65 -22.27 12.11
C THR A 33 -0.11 -22.70 10.75
N VAL A 34 -0.51 -23.89 10.36
CA VAL A 34 -0.21 -24.45 9.04
C VAL A 34 -0.70 -23.50 7.97
N GLY A 35 0.21 -22.79 7.29
CA GLY A 35 -0.03 -22.09 6.04
C GLY A 35 0.37 -20.61 6.00
N GLN A 36 -0.38 -19.69 6.57
CA GLN A 36 -0.22 -18.25 6.29
C GLN A 36 0.95 -17.60 7.05
N ASP A 37 1.10 -17.84 8.33
CA ASP A 37 2.13 -17.19 9.16
C ASP A 37 3.56 -17.62 8.81
N ARG A 38 3.75 -18.83 8.27
CA ARG A 38 5.04 -19.27 7.74
C ARG A 38 5.55 -18.40 6.58
N SER A 39 4.65 -17.81 5.81
CA SER A 39 4.96 -16.94 4.66
C SER A 39 4.76 -15.45 4.98
N ALA A 40 4.47 -15.11 6.23
CA ALA A 40 4.24 -13.75 6.68
C ALA A 40 5.47 -13.17 7.40
N VAL A 41 5.44 -11.86 7.56
CA VAL A 41 6.37 -11.09 8.38
C VAL A 41 5.61 -10.13 9.28
N ILE A 42 6.21 -9.74 10.41
CA ILE A 42 5.76 -8.60 11.20
C ILE A 42 6.72 -7.44 10.96
N ILE A 43 6.16 -6.30 10.66
CA ILE A 43 6.87 -5.07 10.32
C ILE A 43 6.56 -4.04 11.39
N ARG A 44 7.58 -3.43 11.96
CA ARG A 44 7.47 -2.21 12.74
C ARG A 44 7.39 -1.03 11.76
N THR A 45 6.35 -0.25 11.81
CA THR A 45 6.17 0.94 11.00
C THR A 45 7.19 2.01 11.39
N LEU A 46 7.91 2.56 10.42
CA LEU A 46 8.86 3.65 10.60
C LEU A 46 8.27 4.96 10.08
N TYR A 47 7.76 4.94 8.85
CA TYR A 47 7.11 6.06 8.18
C TYR A 47 5.93 5.57 7.37
N THR A 48 4.92 6.42 7.22
CA THR A 48 3.76 6.16 6.36
C THR A 48 3.47 7.38 5.51
N GLY A 49 3.09 7.17 4.25
CA GLY A 49 2.47 8.19 3.42
C GLY A 49 0.97 8.31 3.75
N PHE A 50 0.37 9.41 3.37
CA PHE A 50 -1.07 9.64 3.46
C PHE A 50 -1.64 9.84 2.05
N CYS A 51 -2.31 8.82 1.55
CA CYS A 51 -2.84 8.77 0.20
C CYS A 51 -4.17 9.53 0.05
N GLY A 52 -4.51 9.86 -1.20
CA GLY A 52 -5.84 10.36 -1.54
C GLY A 52 -6.97 9.39 -1.19
N SER A 53 -6.72 8.09 -1.21
CA SER A 53 -7.65 7.05 -0.76
C SER A 53 -7.90 7.09 0.75
N ASP A 54 -6.87 7.32 1.57
CA ASP A 54 -7.01 7.50 3.02
C ASP A 54 -7.86 8.74 3.32
N ARG A 55 -7.65 9.82 2.55
CA ARG A 55 -8.50 11.01 2.61
C ARG A 55 -9.95 10.69 2.20
N GLY A 56 -10.14 9.81 1.20
CA GLY A 56 -11.45 9.32 0.81
C GLY A 56 -12.17 8.60 1.95
N ILE A 57 -11.47 7.73 2.67
CA ILE A 57 -11.98 7.05 3.87
C ILE A 57 -12.25 8.05 4.99
N TRP A 58 -11.31 8.98 5.26
CA TRP A 58 -11.46 10.03 6.27
C TRP A 58 -12.76 10.83 6.13
N PHE A 59 -13.13 11.17 4.88
CA PHE A 59 -14.34 11.95 4.58
C PHE A 59 -15.54 11.08 4.21
N ARG A 60 -15.46 9.74 4.32
CA ARG A 60 -16.54 8.79 3.96
C ARG A 60 -16.99 8.93 2.50
N LYS A 61 -16.04 9.14 1.58
CA LYS A 61 -16.31 9.39 0.15
C LYS A 61 -15.88 8.25 -0.78
N ALA A 62 -15.10 7.29 -0.26
CA ALA A 62 -14.57 6.22 -1.08
C ALA A 62 -14.37 4.94 -0.28
N PHE A 63 -14.47 3.79 -0.95
CA PHE A 63 -14.19 2.45 -0.44
C PHE A 63 -15.18 1.87 0.58
N HIS A 64 -16.38 2.45 0.68
CA HIS A 64 -17.43 1.95 1.57
C HIS A 64 -17.62 0.45 1.42
N ASP A 65 -18.04 -0.01 0.23
CA ASP A 65 -18.42 -1.40 -0.01
C ASP A 65 -17.23 -2.35 0.21
N MET A 66 -16.04 -1.98 -0.27
CA MET A 66 -14.83 -2.82 -0.06
C MET A 66 -14.48 -3.00 1.42
N ILE A 67 -14.63 -1.94 2.23
CA ILE A 67 -14.39 -2.01 3.68
C ILE A 67 -15.46 -2.87 4.33
N TYR A 68 -16.74 -2.63 4.05
CA TYR A 68 -17.85 -3.33 4.66
C TYR A 68 -17.86 -4.82 4.29
N ASP A 69 -17.74 -5.17 3.01
CA ASP A 69 -17.67 -6.56 2.55
C ASP A 69 -16.51 -7.32 3.20
N SER A 70 -15.36 -6.66 3.36
CA SER A 70 -14.18 -7.28 3.98
C SER A 70 -14.38 -7.47 5.49
N LEU A 71 -15.00 -6.49 6.17
CA LEU A 71 -15.30 -6.58 7.60
C LEU A 71 -16.35 -7.63 7.89
N ASP A 72 -17.38 -7.76 7.02
CA ASP A 72 -18.37 -8.83 7.13
C ASP A 72 -17.73 -10.21 6.96
N GLY A 73 -16.84 -10.37 5.97
CA GLY A 73 -16.12 -11.63 5.76
C GLY A 73 -15.14 -12.00 6.87
N GLU A 74 -14.68 -11.01 7.64
CA GLU A 74 -13.77 -11.20 8.79
C GLU A 74 -14.51 -11.22 10.15
N GLU A 75 -15.84 -11.01 10.15
CA GLU A 75 -16.66 -10.87 11.37
C GLU A 75 -16.11 -9.79 12.33
N GLN A 76 -15.71 -8.63 11.76
CA GLN A 76 -15.12 -7.51 12.49
C GLN A 76 -15.84 -6.19 12.18
N ASP A 77 -15.67 -5.20 13.07
CA ASP A 77 -16.27 -3.88 12.91
C ASP A 77 -15.25 -2.77 12.61
N ARG A 78 -13.97 -3.09 12.62
CA ARG A 78 -12.92 -2.09 12.49
C ARG A 78 -11.85 -2.48 11.47
N ARG A 79 -11.32 -1.46 10.79
CA ARG A 79 -10.22 -1.56 9.83
C ARG A 79 -9.10 -0.59 10.20
N VAL A 80 -7.88 -1.07 10.38
CA VAL A 80 -6.70 -0.21 10.42
C VAL A 80 -6.45 0.32 9.01
N VAL A 81 -6.35 1.64 8.85
CA VAL A 81 -6.19 2.30 7.54
C VAL A 81 -4.72 2.48 7.19
N GLY A 82 -4.41 2.94 5.97
CA GLY A 82 -3.06 3.25 5.50
C GLY A 82 -2.41 2.11 4.72
N HIS A 83 -1.70 2.45 3.64
CA HIS A 83 -1.07 1.46 2.74
C HIS A 83 0.28 1.90 2.16
N GLU A 84 0.69 3.12 2.37
CA GLU A 84 2.02 3.61 1.98
C GLU A 84 2.98 3.44 3.16
N LEU A 85 3.92 2.49 3.08
CA LEU A 85 4.73 2.03 4.21
C LEU A 85 6.23 2.06 3.91
N LEU A 86 6.98 2.57 4.88
CA LEU A 86 8.36 2.18 5.13
C LEU A 86 8.43 1.56 6.52
N GLY A 87 8.95 0.35 6.65
CA GLY A 87 9.05 -0.35 7.91
C GLY A 87 10.28 -1.22 8.07
N GLN A 88 10.48 -1.72 9.28
CA GLN A 88 11.54 -2.66 9.62
C GLN A 88 10.93 -3.99 10.02
N ILE A 89 11.41 -5.07 9.43
CA ILE A 89 11.01 -6.43 9.80
C ILE A 89 11.46 -6.74 11.22
N VAL A 90 10.52 -7.16 12.07
CA VAL A 90 10.79 -7.56 13.47
C VAL A 90 10.51 -9.03 13.74
N ALA A 91 9.76 -9.71 12.87
CA ALA A 91 9.60 -11.16 12.90
C ALA A 91 9.38 -11.69 11.47
N VAL A 92 9.88 -12.89 11.20
CA VAL A 92 9.83 -13.54 9.88
C VAL A 92 9.40 -14.98 10.04
N GLY A 93 8.40 -15.40 9.26
CA GLY A 93 8.05 -16.81 9.14
C GLY A 93 9.13 -17.59 8.39
N ASP A 94 9.31 -18.87 8.73
CA ASP A 94 10.37 -19.72 8.19
C ASP A 94 10.34 -19.84 6.65
N ARG A 95 9.15 -19.93 6.06
CA ARG A 95 8.97 -19.97 4.61
C ARG A 95 9.24 -18.61 3.97
N ALA A 96 8.92 -17.51 4.65
CA ALA A 96 9.24 -16.16 4.17
C ALA A 96 10.76 -15.96 4.13
N ALA A 97 11.47 -16.37 5.18
CA ALA A 97 12.93 -16.33 5.23
C ALA A 97 13.56 -17.18 4.12
N GLY A 98 13.13 -18.45 3.97
CA GLY A 98 13.70 -19.37 2.99
C GLY A 98 13.42 -19.01 1.54
N LYS A 99 12.20 -18.51 1.23
CA LYS A 99 11.79 -18.22 -0.15
C LYS A 99 12.22 -16.84 -0.64
N TYR A 100 12.17 -15.82 0.22
CA TYR A 100 12.39 -14.43 -0.16
C TYR A 100 13.69 -13.85 0.42
N GLY A 101 14.37 -14.59 1.30
CA GLY A 101 15.62 -14.16 1.90
C GLY A 101 15.49 -13.06 2.97
N TYR A 102 14.26 -12.74 3.39
CA TYR A 102 14.04 -11.72 4.42
C TYR A 102 14.51 -12.18 5.79
N LYS A 103 15.02 -11.22 6.56
CA LYS A 103 15.48 -11.41 7.94
C LYS A 103 15.03 -10.25 8.83
N VAL A 104 15.06 -10.48 10.13
CA VAL A 104 14.83 -9.44 11.13
C VAL A 104 15.87 -8.33 10.95
N GLY A 105 15.43 -7.08 10.98
CA GLY A 105 16.24 -5.89 10.74
C GLY A 105 16.15 -5.33 9.32
N ASP A 106 15.70 -6.11 8.33
CA ASP A 106 15.56 -5.62 6.97
C ASP A 106 14.58 -4.46 6.89
N ILE A 107 14.93 -3.45 6.09
CA ILE A 107 14.08 -2.31 5.78
C ILE A 107 13.30 -2.62 4.51
N VAL A 108 11.99 -2.44 4.59
CA VAL A 108 11.07 -2.84 3.52
C VAL A 108 10.00 -1.77 3.28
N SER A 109 9.52 -1.73 2.04
CA SER A 109 8.25 -1.13 1.65
C SER A 109 7.32 -2.21 1.13
N THR A 110 6.08 -1.87 0.78
CA THR A 110 5.07 -2.85 0.39
C THR A 110 4.28 -2.40 -0.83
N GLU A 111 3.89 -3.38 -1.64
CA GLU A 111 2.78 -3.26 -2.58
C GLU A 111 1.47 -3.25 -1.80
N SER A 112 0.58 -2.31 -2.11
CA SER A 112 -0.72 -2.20 -1.42
C SER A 112 -1.69 -3.30 -1.83
N HIS A 113 -1.52 -3.89 -3.02
CA HIS A 113 -2.40 -4.91 -3.59
C HIS A 113 -1.92 -6.33 -3.29
N LEU A 114 -2.67 -7.05 -2.47
CA LEU A 114 -2.40 -8.45 -2.12
C LEU A 114 -3.09 -9.38 -3.11
N VAL A 115 -2.44 -9.64 -4.23
CA VAL A 115 -2.97 -10.46 -5.32
C VAL A 115 -3.05 -11.94 -4.98
N CYS A 116 -4.07 -12.65 -5.49
CA CYS A 116 -4.32 -14.06 -5.17
C CYS A 116 -3.27 -15.02 -5.80
N GLY A 117 -2.67 -14.66 -6.93
CA GLY A 117 -1.69 -15.47 -7.64
C GLY A 117 -2.25 -16.67 -8.43
N ARG A 118 -3.59 -16.87 -8.45
CA ARG A 118 -4.24 -18.06 -9.03
C ARG A 118 -5.33 -17.75 -10.08
N CYS A 119 -5.94 -16.58 -10.06
CA CYS A 119 -6.92 -16.19 -11.07
C CYS A 119 -6.29 -16.07 -12.47
N TYR A 120 -7.12 -15.96 -13.48
CA TYR A 120 -6.65 -15.87 -14.87
C TYR A 120 -5.65 -14.70 -15.04
N GLN A 121 -5.99 -13.52 -14.55
CA GLN A 121 -5.14 -12.33 -14.66
C GLN A 121 -3.76 -12.52 -14.02
N CYS A 122 -3.72 -13.12 -12.83
CA CYS A 122 -2.45 -13.44 -12.16
C CYS A 122 -1.63 -14.46 -12.96
N ARG A 123 -2.27 -15.47 -13.53
CA ARG A 123 -1.60 -16.53 -14.29
C ARG A 123 -0.99 -16.05 -15.61
N VAL A 124 -1.57 -15.00 -16.21
CA VAL A 124 -1.04 -14.36 -17.43
C VAL A 124 -0.13 -13.16 -17.15
N GLY A 125 0.26 -12.95 -15.88
CA GLY A 125 1.19 -11.88 -15.49
C GLY A 125 0.56 -10.49 -15.33
N GLN A 126 -0.77 -10.40 -15.34
CA GLN A 126 -1.50 -9.13 -15.13
C GLN A 126 -2.01 -9.02 -13.69
N ASN A 127 -1.11 -9.09 -12.73
CA ASN A 127 -1.44 -9.10 -11.31
C ASN A 127 -2.19 -7.83 -10.85
N HIS A 128 -1.93 -6.70 -11.50
CA HIS A 128 -2.55 -5.40 -11.20
C HIS A 128 -4.07 -5.34 -11.46
N VAL A 129 -4.64 -6.34 -12.10
CA VAL A 129 -6.08 -6.51 -12.31
C VAL A 129 -6.56 -7.87 -11.76
N CYS A 130 -6.02 -8.28 -10.63
CA CYS A 130 -6.40 -9.51 -9.94
C CYS A 130 -7.90 -9.51 -9.60
N ALA A 131 -8.60 -10.61 -9.91
CA ALA A 131 -10.03 -10.73 -9.64
C ALA A 131 -10.36 -10.93 -8.13
N GLU A 132 -9.38 -11.34 -7.34
CA GLU A 132 -9.52 -11.56 -5.89
C GLU A 132 -8.53 -10.67 -5.12
N ASP A 133 -8.40 -9.41 -5.56
CA ASP A 133 -7.47 -8.47 -4.96
C ASP A 133 -7.92 -8.05 -3.55
N LYS A 134 -6.95 -7.90 -2.65
CA LYS A 134 -7.16 -7.32 -1.32
C LYS A 134 -6.21 -6.15 -1.15
N ILE A 135 -6.74 -5.02 -0.70
CA ILE A 135 -5.96 -3.78 -0.57
C ILE A 135 -5.67 -3.52 0.91
N ILE A 136 -4.39 -3.35 1.23
CA ILE A 136 -3.91 -2.99 2.56
C ILE A 136 -4.55 -1.67 2.99
N GLY A 137 -5.05 -1.60 4.23
CA GLY A 137 -5.72 -0.42 4.78
C GLY A 137 -7.17 -0.22 4.32
N ILE A 138 -7.69 -1.12 3.45
CA ILE A 138 -9.06 -1.08 2.92
C ILE A 138 -9.74 -2.42 3.16
N SER A 139 -9.31 -3.48 2.51
CA SER A 139 -9.90 -4.82 2.65
C SER A 139 -9.08 -5.78 3.55
N VAL A 140 -7.95 -5.32 4.05
CA VAL A 140 -7.16 -5.92 5.15
C VAL A 140 -6.55 -4.80 5.97
N ASP A 141 -6.12 -5.09 7.21
CA ASP A 141 -5.53 -4.09 8.08
C ASP A 141 -4.27 -3.45 7.49
N GLY A 142 -4.15 -2.14 7.71
CA GLY A 142 -3.16 -1.26 7.11
C GLY A 142 -2.03 -0.83 8.04
N CYS A 143 -1.24 0.13 7.55
CA CYS A 143 0.02 0.54 8.15
C CYS A 143 -0.07 1.77 9.08
N PHE A 144 -1.24 2.37 9.29
CA PHE A 144 -1.40 3.41 10.31
C PHE A 144 -1.46 2.79 11.70
N ALA A 145 -0.47 1.96 12.01
CA ALA A 145 -0.27 1.28 13.29
C ALA A 145 1.22 1.14 13.60
N ASP A 146 1.56 0.93 14.88
CA ASP A 146 2.97 0.70 15.25
C ASP A 146 3.55 -0.57 14.60
N TYR A 147 2.71 -1.58 14.35
CA TYR A 147 3.09 -2.86 13.74
C TYR A 147 2.04 -3.35 12.75
N LEU A 148 2.50 -4.10 11.75
CA LEU A 148 1.68 -4.66 10.69
C LEU A 148 2.14 -6.08 10.36
N LYS A 149 1.21 -7.02 10.16
CA LYS A 149 1.49 -8.38 9.65
C LYS A 149 1.11 -8.47 8.17
N LEU A 150 2.08 -8.81 7.32
CA LEU A 150 1.88 -8.93 5.88
C LEU A 150 2.48 -10.22 5.32
N PRO A 151 1.93 -10.74 4.19
CA PRO A 151 2.59 -11.77 3.42
C PRO A 151 3.89 -11.23 2.80
N ALA A 152 5.00 -11.95 2.97
CA ALA A 152 6.33 -11.54 2.48
C ALA A 152 6.39 -11.27 0.97
N LYS A 153 5.48 -11.88 0.19
CA LYS A 153 5.39 -11.66 -1.28
C LYS A 153 5.02 -10.23 -1.67
N ALA A 154 4.42 -9.47 -0.75
CA ALA A 154 4.01 -8.09 -1.00
C ALA A 154 5.13 -7.07 -0.73
N LEU A 155 6.27 -7.52 -0.24
CA LEU A 155 7.35 -6.65 0.19
C LEU A 155 8.46 -6.54 -0.85
N TRP A 156 9.15 -5.41 -0.82
CA TRP A 156 10.47 -5.25 -1.43
C TRP A 156 11.44 -4.58 -0.46
N ALA A 157 12.72 -4.97 -0.59
CA ALA A 157 13.79 -4.41 0.21
C ALA A 157 14.06 -2.95 -0.19
N THR A 158 14.28 -2.09 0.79
CA THR A 158 14.58 -0.67 0.60
C THR A 158 15.97 -0.35 1.13
N ASN A 159 16.81 0.27 0.28
CA ASN A 159 18.16 0.68 0.67
C ASN A 159 18.15 2.16 1.09
N LEU A 160 18.27 2.43 2.39
CA LEU A 160 18.29 3.78 2.95
C LEU A 160 19.60 4.54 2.71
N ASP A 161 20.66 3.91 2.19
CA ASP A 161 21.85 4.63 1.74
C ASP A 161 21.59 5.41 0.45
N ARG A 162 20.53 5.06 -0.28
CA ARG A 162 20.17 5.64 -1.58
C ARG A 162 18.94 6.55 -1.55
N ILE A 163 18.10 6.43 -0.55
CA ILE A 163 16.83 7.16 -0.46
C ILE A 163 16.55 7.54 0.99
N ARG A 164 16.15 8.77 1.22
CA ARG A 164 15.77 9.22 2.55
C ARG A 164 14.50 8.48 3.03
N PRO A 165 14.39 8.17 4.33
CA PRO A 165 13.27 7.39 4.88
C PRO A 165 11.89 8.00 4.55
N GLU A 166 11.75 9.32 4.62
CA GLU A 166 10.48 10.03 4.35
C GLU A 166 10.06 9.85 2.88
N VAL A 167 11.03 9.82 1.97
CA VAL A 167 10.77 9.58 0.54
C VAL A 167 10.52 8.10 0.28
N ALA A 168 11.21 7.22 1.00
CA ALA A 168 11.02 5.78 0.88
C ALA A 168 9.61 5.32 1.29
N ALA A 169 8.93 6.06 2.18
CA ALA A 169 7.56 5.75 2.58
C ALA A 169 6.54 5.86 1.43
N ILE A 170 6.84 6.64 0.39
CA ILE A 170 5.94 6.85 -0.76
C ILE A 170 6.39 6.10 -2.03
N GLN A 171 7.12 5.00 -1.87
CA GLN A 171 7.50 4.13 -3.01
C GLN A 171 6.28 3.45 -3.66
N GLU A 172 5.24 3.17 -2.91
CA GLU A 172 4.01 2.55 -3.42
C GLU A 172 3.37 3.44 -4.51
N PRO A 173 2.99 4.70 -4.26
CA PRO A 173 2.43 5.55 -5.31
C PRO A 173 3.41 5.88 -6.43
N PHE A 174 4.73 5.86 -6.17
CA PHE A 174 5.74 5.95 -7.23
C PHE A 174 5.65 4.76 -8.19
N GLY A 175 5.40 3.54 -7.68
CA GLY A 175 5.17 2.34 -8.47
C GLY A 175 4.00 2.49 -9.45
N ASN A 176 2.91 3.13 -9.06
CA ASN A 176 1.77 3.43 -9.93
C ASN A 176 2.18 4.30 -11.12
N ALA A 177 2.97 5.35 -10.88
CA ALA A 177 3.48 6.22 -11.94
C ALA A 177 4.46 5.48 -12.87
N VAL A 178 5.35 4.63 -12.32
CA VAL A 178 6.23 3.76 -13.12
C VAL A 178 5.41 2.86 -14.03
N HIS A 179 4.40 2.17 -13.47
CA HIS A 179 3.53 1.29 -14.23
C HIS A 179 2.86 2.01 -15.42
N ALA A 180 2.30 3.19 -15.19
CA ALA A 180 1.66 4.00 -16.24
C ALA A 180 2.67 4.44 -17.31
N CYS A 181 3.82 4.99 -16.92
CA CYS A 181 4.81 5.54 -17.85
C CYS A 181 5.56 4.48 -18.66
N THR A 182 5.60 3.23 -18.20
CA THR A 182 6.29 2.13 -18.91
C THR A 182 5.41 1.34 -19.87
N LYS A 183 4.11 1.68 -19.99
CA LYS A 183 3.20 1.00 -20.91
C LYS A 183 3.48 1.28 -22.38
N VAL A 184 4.14 2.39 -22.68
CA VAL A 184 4.51 2.79 -24.05
C VAL A 184 5.93 3.35 -24.06
N ASP A 185 6.62 3.31 -25.19
CA ASP A 185 7.91 3.98 -25.35
C ASP A 185 7.68 5.51 -25.42
N LEU A 186 8.25 6.24 -24.47
CA LEU A 186 8.12 7.69 -24.34
C LEU A 186 9.27 8.47 -25.00
N ARG A 187 10.32 7.82 -25.48
CA ARG A 187 11.49 8.49 -26.05
C ARG A 187 11.11 9.42 -27.20
N GLY A 188 11.50 10.70 -27.07
CA GLY A 188 11.24 11.75 -28.05
C GLY A 188 9.76 12.20 -28.17
N LYS A 189 8.84 11.57 -27.45
CA LYS A 189 7.39 11.87 -27.54
C LYS A 189 7.01 13.07 -26.67
N SER A 190 5.92 13.73 -27.07
CA SER A 190 5.22 14.69 -26.21
C SER A 190 4.25 13.95 -25.31
N VAL A 191 4.28 14.27 -24.01
CA VAL A 191 3.46 13.63 -22.97
C VAL A 191 2.62 14.70 -22.28
N ALA A 192 1.32 14.51 -22.19
CA ALA A 192 0.41 15.32 -21.38
C ALA A 192 0.02 14.54 -20.12
N ILE A 193 0.15 15.17 -18.95
CA ILE A 193 -0.17 14.58 -17.64
C ILE A 193 -1.30 15.41 -17.05
N PHE A 194 -2.48 14.80 -16.93
CA PHE A 194 -3.65 15.39 -16.31
C PHE A 194 -3.70 15.04 -14.82
N GLY A 195 -3.58 16.05 -13.97
CA GLY A 195 -3.39 15.93 -12.52
C GLY A 195 -1.91 15.93 -12.14
N THR A 196 -1.43 17.02 -11.54
CA THR A 196 -0.05 17.19 -11.08
C THR A 196 0.09 17.08 -9.56
N GLY A 197 -0.79 16.29 -8.92
CA GLY A 197 -0.60 15.81 -7.56
C GLY A 197 0.56 14.82 -7.46
N THR A 198 0.70 14.11 -6.35
CA THR A 198 1.85 13.22 -6.05
C THR A 198 2.17 12.26 -7.19
N ILE A 199 1.19 11.50 -7.70
CA ILE A 199 1.40 10.53 -8.79
C ILE A 199 1.76 11.24 -10.10
N GLY A 200 1.11 12.38 -10.40
CA GLY A 200 1.42 13.16 -11.60
C GLY A 200 2.83 13.73 -11.59
N LEU A 201 3.30 14.23 -10.45
CA LEU A 201 4.69 14.70 -10.30
C LEU A 201 5.70 13.56 -10.45
N PHE A 202 5.40 12.36 -9.93
CA PHE A 202 6.21 11.18 -10.20
C PHE A 202 6.23 10.82 -11.68
N ALA A 203 5.08 10.90 -12.35
CA ALA A 203 5.00 10.65 -13.79
C ALA A 203 5.83 11.66 -14.61
N VAL A 204 5.90 12.93 -14.20
CA VAL A 204 6.80 13.94 -14.81
C VAL A 204 8.25 13.50 -14.71
N LEU A 205 8.71 13.11 -13.50
CA LEU A 205 10.08 12.67 -13.26
C LEU A 205 10.42 11.42 -14.08
N ILE A 206 9.52 10.44 -14.07
CA ILE A 206 9.70 9.17 -14.79
C ILE A 206 9.70 9.38 -16.30
N ALA A 207 8.74 10.13 -16.84
CA ALA A 207 8.67 10.43 -18.28
C ALA A 207 9.93 11.14 -18.76
N ARG A 208 10.46 12.08 -17.96
CA ARG A 208 11.74 12.73 -18.24
C ARG A 208 12.90 11.74 -18.25
N GLY A 209 12.98 10.85 -17.24
CA GLY A 209 13.98 9.80 -17.15
C GLY A 209 13.92 8.79 -18.30
N LEU A 210 12.73 8.55 -18.84
CA LEU A 210 12.48 7.69 -19.99
C LEU A 210 12.73 8.40 -21.35
N GLY A 211 13.16 9.66 -21.33
CA GLY A 211 13.55 10.40 -22.54
C GLY A 211 12.39 11.04 -23.30
N ALA A 212 11.28 11.37 -22.64
CA ALA A 212 10.22 12.16 -23.26
C ALA A 212 10.76 13.52 -23.74
N GLY A 213 10.40 13.92 -24.96
CA GLY A 213 10.89 15.14 -25.59
C GLY A 213 10.21 16.40 -25.02
N ARG A 214 8.90 16.33 -24.76
CA ARG A 214 8.13 17.41 -24.14
C ARG A 214 7.16 16.84 -23.11
N ILE A 215 7.09 17.47 -21.94
CA ILE A 215 6.15 17.08 -20.88
C ILE A 215 5.32 18.29 -20.51
N ILE A 216 3.99 18.12 -20.48
CA ILE A 216 3.01 19.16 -20.16
C ILE A 216 2.18 18.65 -18.99
N GLY A 217 2.28 19.31 -17.83
CA GLY A 217 1.41 19.08 -16.69
C GLY A 217 0.16 19.99 -16.78
N ILE A 218 -0.99 19.45 -16.47
CA ILE A 218 -2.28 20.16 -16.48
C ILE A 218 -3.02 19.83 -15.19
N ASP A 219 -3.32 20.83 -14.38
CA ASP A 219 -4.08 20.66 -13.14
C ASP A 219 -5.06 21.82 -12.95
N PRO A 220 -6.30 21.55 -12.51
CA PRO A 220 -7.25 22.63 -12.19
C PRO A 220 -6.90 23.38 -10.90
N ASN A 221 -6.06 22.78 -10.02
CA ASN A 221 -5.60 23.43 -8.80
C ASN A 221 -4.35 24.29 -9.10
N PRO A 222 -4.40 25.61 -8.90
CA PRO A 222 -3.26 26.49 -9.19
C PRO A 222 -2.05 26.30 -8.25
N LEU A 223 -2.20 25.49 -7.21
CA LEU A 223 -1.11 25.15 -6.27
C LEU A 223 -0.34 23.89 -6.66
N HIS A 224 -0.75 23.22 -7.74
CA HIS A 224 -0.10 22.01 -8.26
C HIS A 224 0.73 22.28 -9.50
#